data_19be931b97eb80bbf6142cafd03ac0e4
#
_entry.id   19be931b97eb80bbf6142cafd03ac0e4
#
_cell.length_a   1.000
_cell.length_b   1.000
_cell.length_c   1.000
_cell.angle_alpha   90.00
_cell.angle_beta   90.00
_cell.angle_gamma   90.00
#
_symmetry.space_group_name_H-M   'P 1'
#
loop_
_entity.id
_entity.type
_entity.pdbx_description
1 polymer ?
#
loop_
_entity_poly.entity_id
_entity_poly.type
_entity_poly.pdbx_seq_one_letter_code
_entity_poly.pdbx_strand_id
1 'polypeptide(L)' 'MTRLRVTQVRSVIDRPKDQKDTVRRLGLHRIRDSVIKEDRPDIRGMLDKVRHLVRVEEIDGEDAERRAGKEETR' A
#
# COMPACT_ATOMS: atom_id res chain seq x y z
N MET A 1 -1.90 -7.24 -16.44
CA MET A 1 -2.76 -7.21 -15.26
C MET A 1 -2.53 -5.93 -14.46
N THR A 2 -3.58 -5.37 -13.94
CA THR A 2 -3.48 -4.15 -13.15
C THR A 2 -2.97 -4.48 -11.75
N ARG A 3 -2.06 -3.68 -11.27
CA ARG A 3 -1.55 -3.79 -9.90
C ARG A 3 -1.78 -2.48 -9.18
N LEU A 4 -1.77 -2.54 -7.86
CA LEU A 4 -1.98 -1.37 -7.02
C LEU A 4 -0.69 -1.07 -6.27
N ARG A 5 -0.28 0.18 -6.33
CA ARG A 5 0.83 0.67 -5.53
C ARG A 5 0.24 1.36 -4.31
N VAL A 6 0.56 0.86 -3.15
CA VAL A 6 0.04 1.37 -1.88
C VAL A 6 1.17 2.01 -1.10
N THR A 7 1.03 3.29 -0.77
CA THR A 7 2.02 4.04 -0.03
C THR A 7 1.42 4.54 1.27
N GLN A 8 2.08 4.29 2.38
CA GLN A 8 1.63 4.80 3.66
C GLN A 8 1.94 6.29 3.76
N VAL A 9 0.91 7.10 3.95
CA VAL A 9 1.07 8.56 4.01
C VAL A 9 0.84 9.13 5.41
N ARG A 10 0.26 8.34 6.31
CA ARG A 10 0.02 8.78 7.69
C ARG A 10 0.44 7.70 8.67
N SER A 11 0.81 8.13 9.87
CA SER A 11 1.19 7.22 10.95
C SER A 11 -0.02 6.46 11.48
N VAL A 12 0.22 5.23 11.94
CA VAL A 12 -0.81 4.40 12.56
C VAL A 12 -0.76 4.43 14.08
N ILE A 13 0.10 5.27 14.65
CA ILE A 13 0.36 5.29 16.10
C ILE A 13 -0.92 5.49 16.92
N ASP A 14 -1.77 6.44 16.53
CA ASP A 14 -2.99 6.73 17.26
C ASP A 14 -4.24 6.13 16.63
N ARG A 15 -4.09 5.08 15.85
CA ARG A 15 -5.20 4.44 15.16
C ARG A 15 -5.64 3.17 15.85
N PRO A 16 -6.92 2.74 15.66
CA PRO A 16 -7.39 1.48 16.22
C PRO A 16 -6.52 0.30 15.78
N LYS A 17 -6.50 -0.72 16.63
CA LYS A 17 -5.66 -1.89 16.38
C LYS A 17 -5.98 -2.57 15.05
N ASP A 18 -7.23 -2.65 14.67
CA ASP A 18 -7.62 -3.30 13.42
C ASP A 18 -7.06 -2.57 12.20
N GLN A 19 -6.97 -1.24 12.25
CA GLN A 19 -6.35 -0.46 11.18
C GLN A 19 -4.85 -0.69 11.14
N LYS A 20 -4.20 -0.70 12.30
CA LYS A 20 -2.76 -1.00 12.39
C LYS A 20 -2.46 -2.37 11.80
N ASP A 21 -3.26 -3.37 12.17
CA ASP A 21 -3.07 -4.73 11.70
C ASP A 21 -3.25 -4.80 10.18
N THR A 22 -4.24 -4.10 9.65
CA THR A 22 -4.50 -4.08 8.21
C THR A 22 -3.33 -3.48 7.45
N VAL A 23 -2.81 -2.35 7.91
CA VAL A 23 -1.64 -1.71 7.29
C VAL A 23 -0.43 -2.64 7.36
N ARG A 24 -0.22 -3.30 8.49
CA ARG A 24 0.89 -4.24 8.64
C ARG A 24 0.75 -5.45 7.72
N ARG A 25 -0.46 -5.96 7.54
CA ARG A 25 -0.72 -7.06 6.61
C ARG A 25 -0.42 -6.68 5.17
N LEU A 26 -0.60 -5.42 4.83
CA LEU A 26 -0.24 -4.93 3.51
C LEU A 26 1.27 -4.83 3.30
N GLY A 27 2.04 -4.93 4.38
CA GLY A 27 3.49 -4.86 4.32
C GLY A 27 4.05 -3.48 4.58
N LEU A 28 3.22 -2.57 5.07
CA LEU A 28 3.63 -1.20 5.35
C LEU A 28 3.99 -1.07 6.84
N HIS A 29 5.16 -0.54 7.11
CA HIS A 29 5.67 -0.43 8.48
C HIS A 29 5.97 1.00 8.92
N ARG A 30 6.14 1.91 7.98
CA ARG A 30 6.44 3.31 8.27
C ARG A 30 5.79 4.22 7.24
N ILE A 31 5.74 5.50 7.58
CA ILE A 31 5.33 6.51 6.63
C ILE A 31 6.27 6.47 5.43
N ARG A 32 5.71 6.57 4.24
CA ARG A 32 6.39 6.52 2.94
C ARG A 32 6.79 5.13 2.48
N ASP A 33 6.56 4.11 3.28
CA ASP A 33 6.70 2.74 2.78
C ASP A 33 5.68 2.53 1.68
N SER A 34 6.09 1.84 0.63
CA SER A 34 5.17 1.48 -0.44
C SER A 34 5.33 0.02 -0.82
N VAL A 35 4.24 -0.57 -1.25
CA VAL A 35 4.20 -1.97 -1.69
C VAL A 35 3.36 -2.07 -2.95
N ILE A 36 3.65 -3.10 -3.74
CA ILE A 36 2.87 -3.40 -4.94
C ILE A 36 2.01 -4.61 -4.63
N LYS A 37 0.72 -4.48 -4.82
CA LYS A 37 -0.25 -5.56 -4.60
C LYS A 37 -1.07 -5.79 -5.84
N GLU A 38 -1.54 -7.01 -6.02
CA GLU A 38 -2.45 -7.33 -7.10
C GLU A 38 -3.81 -6.71 -6.82
N ASP A 39 -4.51 -6.34 -7.89
CA ASP A 39 -5.86 -5.80 -7.78
C ASP A 39 -6.84 -6.94 -7.54
N ARG A 40 -7.09 -7.25 -6.28
CA ARG A 40 -7.96 -8.34 -5.84
C ARG A 40 -9.01 -7.80 -4.88
N PRO A 41 -10.20 -8.43 -4.84
CA PRO A 41 -11.27 -7.96 -3.95
C PRO A 41 -10.87 -7.91 -2.48
N ASP A 42 -10.10 -8.88 -2.00
CA ASP A 42 -9.65 -8.90 -0.61
C ASP A 42 -8.68 -7.74 -0.33
N ILE A 43 -7.77 -7.46 -1.27
CA ILE A 43 -6.84 -6.34 -1.15
C ILE A 43 -7.61 -5.02 -1.17
N ARG A 44 -8.57 -4.89 -2.08
CA ARG A 44 -9.38 -3.67 -2.14
C ARG A 44 -10.16 -3.44 -0.85
N GLY A 45 -10.68 -4.50 -0.24
CA GLY A 45 -11.36 -4.40 1.04
C GLY A 45 -10.44 -3.90 2.15
N MET A 46 -9.21 -4.41 2.19
CA MET A 46 -8.21 -3.95 3.15
C MET A 46 -7.84 -2.48 2.93
N LEU A 47 -7.65 -2.10 1.67
CA LEU A 47 -7.30 -0.73 1.33
C LEU A 47 -8.43 0.23 1.68
N ASP A 48 -9.67 -0.16 1.42
CA ASP A 48 -10.83 0.66 1.74
C ASP A 48 -10.91 0.96 3.24
N LYS A 49 -10.52 -0.01 4.06
CA LYS A 49 -10.53 0.13 5.51
C LYS A 49 -9.50 1.17 6.00
N VAL A 50 -8.38 1.30 5.32
CA VAL A 50 -7.28 2.18 5.73
C VAL A 50 -6.94 3.24 4.70
N ARG A 51 -7.83 3.51 3.76
CA ARG A 51 -7.57 4.45 2.65
C ARG A 51 -7.19 5.86 3.14
N HIS A 52 -7.64 6.23 4.32
CA HIS A 52 -7.30 7.52 4.91
C HIS A 52 -5.85 7.56 5.43
N LEU A 53 -5.20 6.41 5.49
CA LEU A 53 -3.82 6.30 5.97
C LEU A 53 -2.84 6.02 4.82
N VAL A 54 -3.34 5.60 3.68
CA VAL A 54 -2.51 5.20 2.55
C VAL A 54 -2.98 5.87 1.27
N ARG A 55 -2.09 5.91 0.30
CA ARG A 55 -2.40 6.37 -1.04
C ARG A 55 -2.33 5.17 -1.97
N VAL A 56 -3.35 5.00 -2.80
CA VAL A 56 -3.43 3.87 -3.72
C VAL A 56 -3.37 4.41 -5.15
N GLU A 57 -2.52 3.82 -5.96
CA GLU A 57 -2.40 4.14 -7.38
C GLU A 57 -2.55 2.86 -8.19
N GLU A 58 -3.31 2.94 -9.28
CA GLU A 58 -3.40 1.83 -10.22
C GLU A 58 -2.26 1.96 -11.22
N ILE A 59 -1.54 0.89 -11.43
CA ILE A 59 -0.40 0.87 -12.35
C ILE A 59 -0.41 -0.42 -13.14
N ASP A 60 0.17 -0.37 -14.34
CA ASP A 60 0.37 -1.57 -15.14
C ASP A 60 1.51 -2.40 -14.54
N GLY A 61 1.52 -3.70 -14.83
CA GLY A 61 2.53 -4.60 -14.30
C GLY A 61 3.95 -4.13 -14.61
N GLU A 62 4.21 -3.68 -15.82
CA GLU A 62 5.53 -3.18 -16.22
C GLU A 62 5.91 -1.93 -15.45
N ASP A 63 4.98 -1.01 -15.31
CA ASP A 63 5.23 0.22 -14.55
C ASP A 63 5.45 -0.08 -13.08
N ALA A 64 4.76 -1.08 -12.55
CA ALA A 64 4.95 -1.49 -11.17
C ALA A 64 6.40 -1.94 -10.93
N GLU A 65 6.93 -2.74 -11.82
CA GLU A 65 8.29 -3.23 -11.71
C GLU A 65 9.31 -2.09 -11.81
N ARG A 66 9.11 -1.18 -12.73
CA ARG A 66 10.00 -0.03 -12.89
C ARG A 66 10.00 0.86 -11.67
N ARG A 67 8.83 1.14 -11.14
CA ARG A 67 8.71 2.03 -9.99
C ARG A 67 9.27 1.40 -8.72
N ALA A 68 9.07 0.11 -8.56
CA ALA A 68 9.64 -0.61 -7.43
C ALA A 68 11.16 -0.54 -7.47
N GLY A 69 11.75 -0.74 -8.64
CA GLY A 69 13.19 -0.62 -8.82
C GLY A 69 13.71 0.76 -8.51
N LYS A 70 13.02 1.80 -8.96
CA LYS A 70 13.42 3.17 -8.68
C LYS A 70 13.37 3.50 -7.21
N GLU A 71 12.36 3.01 -6.52
CA GLU A 71 12.21 3.28 -5.10
C GLU A 71 13.29 2.59 -4.28
N GLU A 72 13.71 1.43 -4.70
CA GLU A 72 14.78 0.72 -4.03
C GLU A 72 16.12 1.45 -4.13
N THR A 73 16.30 2.22 -5.17
CA THR A 73 17.59 2.91 -5.39
C THR A 73 17.71 4.24 -4.65
N ARG A 74 16.69 4.65 -3.98
CA ARG A 74 16.77 5.89 -3.20
C ARG A 74 17.65 5.77 -1.97
#